data_862ddadff494211363b221d0c074c3cf
#
_entry.id   862ddadff494211363b221d0c074c3cf
#
_cell.length_a   1.000
_cell.length_b   1.000
_cell.length_c   1.000
_cell.angle_alpha   90.00
_cell.angle_beta   90.00
_cell.angle_gamma   90.00
#
_symmetry.space_group_name_H-M   'P 1'
#
loop_
_entity.id
_entity.type
_entity.pdbx_description
1 polymer ?
#
loop_
_entity_poly.entity_id
_entity_poly.type
_entity_poly.pdbx_seq_one_letter_code
_entity_poly.pdbx_strand_id
1 'polypeptide(L)'
;MKSKYDVLGNHIRLIDTRNKDLVTEQVLGINIDKFFMPSVANVIGTDLSKYKLITKGKFACNPMHVGRDERLPVALYTEDAPAIVSPAYFMFEIIDSSVLNEEYLMMWFRRPEFDRICWLRTDGSVRGGITWEDICRMEIPVPPMEKQLEIVRSYQAITERIAIKKQINDNLAA
;
A
#
# COMPACT_ATOMS: atom_id res chain seq x y z
N MET A 1 -16.82 22.47 5.58
CA MET A 1 -17.54 21.17 5.61
C MET A 1 -16.74 20.19 6.47
N LYS A 2 -17.35 19.58 7.49
CA LYS A 2 -16.69 18.49 8.23
C LYS A 2 -16.50 17.32 7.27
N SER A 3 -15.26 16.82 7.11
CA SER A 3 -14.99 15.60 6.37
C SER A 3 -15.81 14.47 7.01
N LYS A 4 -16.59 13.76 6.19
CA LYS A 4 -17.36 12.60 6.66
C LYS A 4 -16.36 11.46 6.85
N TYR A 5 -16.16 11.04 8.07
CA TYR A 5 -15.41 9.82 8.35
C TYR A 5 -16.29 8.60 8.06
N ASP A 6 -15.70 7.58 7.48
CA ASP A 6 -16.34 6.31 7.22
C ASP A 6 -15.36 5.15 7.49
N VAL A 7 -15.90 3.97 7.70
CA VAL A 7 -15.14 2.76 7.99
C VAL A 7 -14.46 2.27 6.71
N LEU A 8 -13.14 2.07 6.76
CA LEU A 8 -12.34 1.70 5.59
C LEU A 8 -12.88 0.43 4.89
N GLY A 9 -13.35 -0.55 5.66
CA GLY A 9 -13.92 -1.80 5.13
C GLY A 9 -15.16 -1.62 4.24
N ASN A 10 -15.83 -0.44 4.29
CA ASN A 10 -16.91 -0.13 3.37
C ASN A 10 -16.41 0.21 1.95
N HIS A 11 -15.12 0.48 1.81
CA HIS A 11 -14.50 1.01 0.58
C HIS A 11 -13.48 0.08 -0.05
N ILE A 12 -13.00 -0.93 0.67
CA ILE A 12 -11.98 -1.87 0.18
C ILE A 12 -12.44 -3.31 0.30
N ARG A 13 -11.92 -4.17 -0.57
CA ARG A 13 -12.14 -5.62 -0.51
C ARG A 13 -10.86 -6.39 -0.78
N LEU A 14 -10.72 -7.55 -0.13
CA LEU A 14 -9.65 -8.50 -0.42
C LEU A 14 -9.82 -9.07 -1.83
N ILE A 15 -8.68 -9.29 -2.48
CA ILE A 15 -8.56 -10.03 -3.72
C ILE A 15 -7.49 -11.12 -3.56
N ASP A 16 -7.67 -12.26 -4.22
CA ASP A 16 -6.76 -13.40 -4.14
C ASP A 16 -6.45 -13.98 -5.53
N THR A 17 -6.26 -13.10 -6.52
CA THR A 17 -5.84 -13.52 -7.86
C THR A 17 -4.46 -14.16 -7.76
N ARG A 18 -4.32 -15.41 -8.25
CA ARG A 18 -3.07 -16.16 -8.22
C ARG A 18 -2.41 -16.18 -9.60
N ASN A 19 -1.09 -16.31 -9.60
CA ASN A 19 -0.26 -16.40 -10.81
C ASN A 19 -0.30 -17.83 -11.44
N LYS A 20 -1.49 -18.44 -11.52
CA LYS A 20 -1.67 -19.83 -11.95
C LYS A 20 -1.07 -20.12 -13.32
N ASP A 21 -1.17 -19.15 -14.23
CA ASP A 21 -0.69 -19.28 -15.61
C ASP A 21 0.76 -18.81 -15.76
N LEU A 22 1.47 -18.54 -14.66
CA LEU A 22 2.86 -18.05 -14.63
C LEU A 22 3.06 -16.83 -15.54
N VAL A 23 2.13 -15.87 -15.47
CA VAL A 23 2.11 -14.66 -16.31
C VAL A 23 3.38 -13.85 -16.14
N THR A 24 3.98 -13.88 -14.94
CA THR A 24 5.20 -13.15 -14.63
C THR A 24 6.01 -13.89 -13.54
N GLU A 25 7.31 -13.67 -13.56
CA GLU A 25 8.25 -14.13 -12.50
C GLU A 25 8.76 -12.96 -11.66
N GLN A 26 8.28 -11.74 -11.92
CA GLN A 26 8.70 -10.54 -11.18
C GLN A 26 8.13 -10.54 -9.77
N VAL A 27 8.92 -11.01 -8.81
CA VAL A 27 8.53 -11.04 -7.38
C VAL A 27 8.87 -9.72 -6.72
N LEU A 28 7.86 -9.10 -6.12
CA LEU A 28 7.98 -7.85 -5.37
C LEU A 28 7.79 -8.06 -3.87
N GLY A 29 8.57 -7.32 -3.11
CA GLY A 29 8.37 -7.04 -1.70
C GLY A 29 7.83 -5.62 -1.50
N ILE A 30 7.46 -5.29 -0.28
CA ILE A 30 7.02 -3.95 0.11
C ILE A 30 8.02 -3.40 1.12
N ASN A 31 8.60 -2.25 0.79
CA ASN A 31 9.48 -1.53 1.70
C ASN A 31 8.67 -0.94 2.86
N ILE A 32 9.31 -0.79 4.02
CA ILE A 32 8.70 -0.16 5.20
C ILE A 32 8.27 1.30 4.93
N ASP A 33 8.91 1.96 3.97
CA ASP A 33 8.54 3.31 3.50
C ASP A 33 7.43 3.30 2.43
N LYS A 34 6.74 2.15 2.28
CA LYS A 34 5.47 1.99 1.56
C LYS A 34 5.57 2.16 0.04
N PHE A 35 6.52 1.47 -0.56
CA PHE A 35 6.65 1.29 -2.01
C PHE A 35 7.05 -0.13 -2.35
N PHE A 36 6.76 -0.55 -3.57
CA PHE A 36 7.21 -1.85 -4.07
C PHE A 36 8.69 -1.81 -4.44
N MET A 37 9.39 -2.91 -4.16
CA MET A 37 10.78 -3.12 -4.50
C MET A 37 10.98 -4.58 -4.94
N PRO A 38 12.02 -4.91 -5.69
CA PRO A 38 12.37 -6.31 -5.96
C PRO A 38 12.47 -7.09 -4.64
N SER A 39 11.89 -8.29 -4.62
CA SER A 39 11.92 -9.11 -3.41
C SER A 39 13.36 -9.52 -3.10
N VAL A 40 13.74 -9.39 -1.84
CA VAL A 40 15.03 -9.90 -1.33
C VAL A 40 14.94 -11.39 -0.89
N ALA A 41 13.73 -11.96 -0.92
CA ALA A 41 13.54 -13.37 -0.59
C ALA A 41 14.13 -14.28 -1.67
N ASN A 42 14.81 -15.34 -1.23
CA ASN A 42 15.24 -16.38 -2.15
C ASN A 42 14.02 -17.20 -2.60
N VAL A 43 13.67 -17.10 -3.88
CA VAL A 43 12.54 -17.80 -4.49
C VAL A 43 12.96 -18.99 -5.35
N ILE A 44 14.25 -19.34 -5.36
CA ILE A 44 14.77 -20.48 -6.13
C ILE A 44 14.07 -21.77 -5.65
N GLY A 45 13.46 -22.48 -6.59
CA GLY A 45 12.69 -23.70 -6.30
C GLY A 45 11.31 -23.47 -5.67
N THR A 46 10.88 -22.23 -5.55
CA THR A 46 9.54 -21.89 -5.04
C THR A 46 8.52 -21.95 -6.17
N ASP A 47 7.36 -22.51 -5.89
CA ASP A 47 6.22 -22.56 -6.83
C ASP A 47 5.57 -21.17 -6.93
N LEU A 48 5.95 -20.40 -7.96
CA LEU A 48 5.46 -19.05 -8.20
C LEU A 48 3.98 -18.99 -8.63
N SER A 49 3.36 -20.13 -8.99
CA SER A 49 1.92 -20.19 -9.28
C SER A 49 1.06 -19.92 -8.06
N LYS A 50 1.62 -20.10 -6.86
CA LYS A 50 0.95 -19.83 -5.57
C LYS A 50 1.01 -18.38 -5.13
N TYR A 51 1.87 -17.59 -5.77
CA TYR A 51 2.00 -16.17 -5.47
C TYR A 51 0.76 -15.41 -5.96
N LYS A 52 0.51 -14.26 -5.35
CA LYS A 52 -0.61 -13.40 -5.74
C LYS A 52 -0.19 -12.50 -6.90
N LEU A 53 -0.99 -12.50 -7.96
CA LEU A 53 -0.77 -11.67 -9.14
C LEU A 53 -1.34 -10.27 -8.89
N ILE A 54 -0.47 -9.28 -8.84
CA ILE A 54 -0.85 -7.88 -8.65
C ILE A 54 -0.79 -7.11 -9.97
N THR A 55 -1.80 -6.29 -10.18
CA THR A 55 -1.95 -5.43 -11.36
C THR A 55 -2.21 -3.99 -10.93
N LYS A 56 -2.08 -3.05 -11.86
CA LYS A 56 -2.27 -1.61 -11.64
C LYS A 56 -3.57 -1.30 -10.89
N GLY A 57 -3.49 -0.34 -9.95
CA GLY A 57 -4.62 0.08 -9.12
C GLY A 57 -4.90 -0.82 -7.91
N LYS A 58 -4.12 -1.90 -7.72
CA LYS A 58 -4.26 -2.79 -6.58
C LYS A 58 -3.27 -2.44 -5.48
N PHE A 59 -3.66 -2.74 -4.24
CA PHE A 59 -2.80 -2.59 -3.07
C PHE A 59 -2.32 -3.95 -2.59
N ALA A 60 -1.14 -3.95 -2.00
CA ALA A 60 -0.72 -5.07 -1.16
C ALA A 60 -0.15 -4.55 0.15
N CYS A 61 -0.31 -5.31 1.23
CA CYS A 61 0.35 -5.02 2.50
C CYS A 61 0.92 -6.29 3.14
N ASN A 62 2.04 -6.12 3.83
CA ASN A 62 2.63 -7.17 4.64
C ASN A 62 2.12 -7.03 6.08
N PRO A 63 1.18 -7.88 6.53
CA PRO A 63 0.60 -7.75 7.86
C PRO A 63 1.52 -8.22 8.99
N MET A 64 2.62 -8.92 8.63
CA MET A 64 3.55 -9.50 9.61
C MET A 64 4.52 -8.45 10.15
N HIS A 65 4.98 -8.65 11.37
CA HIS A 65 6.01 -7.84 12.01
C HIS A 65 5.63 -6.38 12.33
N VAL A 66 4.36 -6.02 12.22
CA VAL A 66 3.88 -4.66 12.57
C VAL A 66 4.21 -4.32 14.02
N GLY A 67 4.12 -5.29 14.93
CA GLY A 67 4.50 -5.11 16.34
C GLY A 67 5.98 -4.77 16.53
N ARG A 68 6.87 -5.34 15.69
CA ARG A 68 8.31 -5.07 15.73
C ARG A 68 8.67 -3.74 15.05
N ASP A 69 8.11 -3.52 13.88
CA ASP A 69 8.53 -2.44 13.00
C ASP A 69 7.75 -1.14 13.25
N GLU A 70 6.69 -1.22 14.07
CA GLU A 70 5.76 -0.13 14.41
C GLU A 70 5.14 0.54 13.18
N ARG A 71 5.17 -0.16 12.04
CA ARG A 71 4.68 0.29 10.73
C ARG A 71 4.05 -0.86 9.98
N LEU A 72 3.02 -0.55 9.19
CA LEU A 72 2.44 -1.49 8.23
C LEU A 72 2.99 -1.20 6.83
N PRO A 73 3.85 -2.07 6.27
CA PRO A 73 4.26 -1.95 4.87
C PRO A 73 3.04 -2.17 3.96
N VAL A 74 2.61 -1.12 3.29
CA VAL A 74 1.50 -1.13 2.33
C VAL A 74 1.88 -0.28 1.12
N ALA A 75 1.54 -0.73 -0.08
CA ALA A 75 1.85 0.01 -1.30
C ALA A 75 0.74 -0.14 -2.35
N LEU A 76 0.57 0.90 -3.16
CA LEU A 76 -0.26 0.92 -4.36
C LEU A 76 0.60 0.52 -5.55
N TYR A 77 0.12 -0.43 -6.35
CA TYR A 77 0.80 -0.85 -7.57
C TYR A 77 0.38 0.02 -8.76
N THR A 78 1.34 0.69 -9.38
CA THR A 78 1.12 1.70 -10.42
C THR A 78 1.61 1.29 -11.80
N GLU A 79 2.39 0.20 -11.90
CA GLU A 79 2.98 -0.24 -13.16
C GLU A 79 1.94 -0.94 -14.06
N ASP A 80 2.13 -0.82 -15.38
CA ASP A 80 1.24 -1.45 -16.37
C ASP A 80 1.52 -2.95 -16.50
N ALA A 81 2.78 -3.38 -16.36
CA ALA A 81 3.15 -4.79 -16.36
C ALA A 81 2.76 -5.45 -15.04
N PRO A 82 2.18 -6.66 -15.05
CA PRO A 82 1.83 -7.36 -13.82
C PRO A 82 3.09 -7.85 -13.07
N ALA A 83 2.97 -7.97 -11.75
CA ALA A 83 3.98 -8.56 -10.89
C ALA A 83 3.35 -9.53 -9.90
N ILE A 84 4.16 -10.20 -9.09
CA ILE A 84 3.66 -11.10 -8.05
C ILE A 84 4.19 -10.72 -6.66
N VAL A 85 3.35 -10.96 -5.66
CA VAL A 85 3.66 -10.71 -4.26
C VAL A 85 3.44 -11.98 -3.42
N SER A 86 4.02 -12.00 -2.24
CA SER A 86 3.92 -13.13 -1.32
C SER A 86 2.47 -13.59 -1.11
N PRO A 87 2.21 -14.91 -1.05
CA PRO A 87 0.90 -15.44 -0.65
C PRO A 87 0.43 -14.96 0.73
N ALA A 88 1.36 -14.62 1.61
CA ALA A 88 1.09 -14.17 2.98
C ALA A 88 0.63 -12.70 3.05
N TYR A 89 0.81 -11.92 1.99
CA TYR A 89 0.36 -10.53 1.96
C TYR A 89 -1.15 -10.43 1.78
N PHE A 90 -1.77 -9.43 2.40
CA PHE A 90 -3.11 -9.01 1.97
C PHE A 90 -3.00 -8.23 0.68
N MET A 91 -3.76 -8.65 -0.33
CA MET A 91 -3.92 -7.91 -1.58
C MET A 91 -5.38 -7.45 -1.66
N PHE A 92 -5.60 -6.19 -1.98
CA PHE A 92 -6.93 -5.59 -1.95
C PHE A 92 -7.09 -4.48 -2.99
N GLU A 93 -8.32 -4.10 -3.22
CA GLU A 93 -8.68 -3.02 -4.13
C GLU A 93 -9.78 -2.15 -3.55
N ILE A 94 -9.95 -0.97 -4.11
CA ILE A 94 -11.10 -0.09 -3.84
C ILE A 94 -12.34 -0.68 -4.53
N ILE A 95 -13.46 -0.70 -3.80
CA ILE A 95 -14.74 -1.24 -4.28
C ILE A 95 -15.35 -0.30 -5.33
N ASP A 96 -15.31 1.01 -5.09
CA ASP A 96 -15.89 2.04 -5.95
C ASP A 96 -14.93 3.23 -6.09
N SER A 97 -14.23 3.31 -7.22
CA SER A 97 -13.29 4.38 -7.53
C SER A 97 -13.96 5.75 -7.78
N SER A 98 -15.28 5.81 -7.87
CA SER A 98 -16.03 7.07 -7.91
C SER A 98 -16.22 7.69 -6.53
N VAL A 99 -16.06 6.89 -5.46
CA VAL A 99 -16.22 7.30 -4.05
C VAL A 99 -14.87 7.53 -3.38
N LEU A 100 -13.90 6.66 -3.62
CA LEU A 100 -12.57 6.74 -3.01
C LEU A 100 -11.50 6.60 -4.10
N ASN A 101 -10.55 7.54 -4.13
CA ASN A 101 -9.43 7.53 -5.06
C ASN A 101 -8.25 6.75 -4.48
N GLU A 102 -7.54 5.96 -5.31
CA GLU A 102 -6.43 5.10 -4.90
C GLU A 102 -5.25 5.89 -4.34
N GLU A 103 -4.85 6.96 -5.03
CA GLU A 103 -3.74 7.82 -4.59
C GLU A 103 -4.08 8.55 -3.29
N TYR A 104 -5.32 9.00 -3.14
CA TYR A 104 -5.79 9.62 -1.90
C TYR A 104 -5.72 8.62 -0.73
N LEU A 105 -6.18 7.39 -0.94
CA LEU A 105 -6.07 6.32 0.07
C LEU A 105 -4.61 6.01 0.39
N MET A 106 -3.73 5.96 -0.62
CA MET A 106 -2.31 5.73 -0.40
C MET A 106 -1.65 6.85 0.41
N MET A 107 -2.06 8.11 0.19
CA MET A 107 -1.59 9.24 1.02
C MET A 107 -2.00 9.06 2.49
N TRP A 108 -3.23 8.58 2.75
CA TRP A 108 -3.68 8.31 4.11
C TRP A 108 -2.85 7.21 4.78
N PHE A 109 -2.52 6.13 4.04
CA PHE A 109 -1.64 5.06 4.54
C PHE A 109 -0.21 5.54 4.85
N ARG A 110 0.29 6.57 4.17
CA ARG A 110 1.63 7.14 4.41
C ARG A 110 1.72 7.97 5.70
N ARG A 111 0.61 8.25 6.35
CA ARG A 111 0.61 9.08 7.57
C ARG A 111 1.15 8.31 8.77
N PRO A 112 1.98 8.95 9.62
CA PRO A 112 2.46 8.32 10.87
C PRO A 112 1.33 7.86 11.79
N GLU A 113 0.18 8.56 11.77
CA GLU A 113 -0.99 8.19 12.57
C GLU A 113 -1.58 6.85 12.16
N PHE A 114 -1.55 6.53 10.86
CA PHE A 114 -1.97 5.22 10.37
C PHE A 114 -1.09 4.11 10.95
N ASP A 115 0.23 4.27 10.89
CA ASP A 115 1.16 3.29 11.44
C ASP A 115 0.97 3.11 12.94
N ARG A 116 0.76 4.21 13.67
CA ARG A 116 0.46 4.17 15.11
C ARG A 116 -0.82 3.38 15.41
N ILE A 117 -1.88 3.58 14.61
CA ILE A 117 -3.13 2.84 14.76
C ILE A 117 -2.90 1.35 14.47
N CYS A 118 -2.14 1.01 13.42
CA CYS A 118 -1.79 -0.37 13.10
C CYS A 118 -1.03 -1.04 14.25
N TRP A 119 -0.01 -0.38 14.77
CA TRP A 119 0.78 -0.87 15.90
C TRP A 119 -0.06 -1.11 17.17
N LEU A 120 -0.94 -0.17 17.53
CA LEU A 120 -1.84 -0.29 18.67
C LEU A 120 -2.86 -1.44 18.54
N ARG A 121 -3.11 -1.94 17.33
CA ARG A 121 -4.03 -3.06 17.07
C ARG A 121 -3.32 -4.41 17.02
N THR A 122 -1.99 -4.44 17.12
CA THR A 122 -1.26 -5.70 17.29
C THR A 122 -1.37 -6.19 18.73
N ASP A 123 -1.09 -7.46 18.96
CA ASP A 123 -1.04 -8.06 20.31
C ASP A 123 0.18 -7.63 21.15
N GLY A 124 0.98 -6.68 20.65
CA GLY A 124 2.18 -6.17 21.29
C GLY A 124 3.39 -7.13 21.25
N SER A 125 3.27 -8.31 20.65
CA SER A 125 4.41 -9.21 20.47
C SER A 125 5.33 -8.74 19.35
N VAL A 126 6.62 -9.08 19.42
CA VAL A 126 7.62 -8.80 18.36
C VAL A 126 7.21 -9.41 17.00
N ARG A 127 6.39 -10.47 17.03
CA ARG A 127 5.83 -11.12 15.84
C ARG A 127 4.39 -10.72 15.58
N GLY A 128 3.86 -9.76 16.35
CA GLY A 128 2.49 -9.29 16.26
C GLY A 128 2.18 -8.78 14.86
N GLY A 129 1.23 -9.41 14.20
CA GLY A 129 0.65 -8.97 12.94
C GLY A 129 -0.63 -8.18 13.18
N ILE A 130 -1.14 -7.58 12.10
CA ILE A 130 -2.47 -6.97 12.08
C ILE A 130 -3.41 -7.86 11.27
N THR A 131 -4.66 -7.99 11.72
CA THR A 131 -5.67 -8.74 10.97
C THR A 131 -6.30 -7.89 9.88
N TRP A 132 -6.89 -8.52 8.88
CA TRP A 132 -7.65 -7.81 7.85
C TRP A 132 -8.85 -7.06 8.45
N GLU A 133 -9.52 -7.68 9.40
CA GLU A 133 -10.65 -7.10 10.13
C GLU A 133 -10.26 -5.83 10.89
N ASP A 134 -9.07 -5.79 11.47
CA ASP A 134 -8.58 -4.59 12.15
C ASP A 134 -8.28 -3.45 11.17
N ILE A 135 -7.76 -3.76 9.98
CA ILE A 135 -7.59 -2.79 8.91
C ILE A 135 -8.96 -2.25 8.47
N CYS A 136 -9.93 -3.13 8.25
CA CYS A 136 -11.27 -2.76 7.81
C CYS A 136 -12.01 -1.88 8.83
N ARG A 137 -11.75 -2.03 10.12
CA ARG A 137 -12.39 -1.23 11.18
C ARG A 137 -11.83 0.17 11.37
N MET A 138 -10.79 0.53 10.63
CA MET A 138 -10.23 1.88 10.71
C MET A 138 -11.16 2.88 10.05
N GLU A 139 -11.25 4.07 10.64
CA GLU A 139 -12.01 5.19 10.07
C GLU A 139 -11.10 6.08 9.24
N ILE A 140 -11.54 6.44 8.05
CA ILE A 140 -10.85 7.34 7.14
C ILE A 140 -11.77 8.51 6.76
N PRO A 141 -11.22 9.71 6.50
CA PRO A 141 -12.01 10.78 5.92
C PRO A 141 -12.28 10.48 4.44
N VAL A 142 -13.55 10.51 4.04
CA VAL A 142 -13.97 10.32 2.65
C VAL A 142 -14.68 11.60 2.18
N PRO A 143 -13.92 12.65 1.82
CA PRO A 143 -14.50 13.86 1.24
C PRO A 143 -14.99 13.60 -0.20
N PRO A 144 -15.78 14.50 -0.80
CA PRO A 144 -16.16 14.40 -2.20
C PRO A 144 -14.94 14.19 -3.11
N MET A 145 -15.11 13.44 -4.21
CA MET A 145 -14.03 13.08 -5.14
C MET A 145 -13.24 14.29 -5.64
N GLU A 146 -13.90 15.38 -5.95
CA GLU A 146 -13.25 16.64 -6.36
C GLU A 146 -12.20 17.08 -5.32
N LYS A 147 -12.55 17.01 -4.03
CA LYS A 147 -11.63 17.39 -2.94
C LYS A 147 -10.49 16.39 -2.77
N GLN A 148 -10.76 15.10 -2.95
CA GLN A 148 -9.71 14.08 -2.94
C GLN A 148 -8.67 14.35 -4.05
N LEU A 149 -9.14 14.60 -5.26
CA LEU A 149 -8.27 14.90 -6.41
C LEU A 149 -7.50 16.21 -6.25
N GLU A 150 -8.10 17.24 -5.66
CA GLU A 150 -7.38 18.48 -5.31
C GLU A 150 -6.22 18.22 -4.35
N ILE A 151 -6.47 17.42 -3.31
CA ILE A 151 -5.46 17.04 -2.32
C ILE A 151 -4.33 16.24 -2.98
N VAL A 152 -4.67 15.25 -3.80
CA VAL A 152 -3.68 14.42 -4.53
C VAL A 152 -2.80 15.29 -5.42
N ARG A 153 -3.38 16.17 -6.24
CA ARG A 153 -2.63 17.10 -7.12
C ARG A 153 -1.68 17.98 -6.34
N SER A 154 -2.15 18.54 -5.23
CA SER A 154 -1.33 19.40 -4.37
C SER A 154 -0.14 18.66 -3.78
N TYR A 155 -0.34 17.42 -3.33
CA TYR A 155 0.71 16.56 -2.81
C TYR A 155 1.72 16.19 -3.90
N GLN A 156 1.25 15.77 -5.08
CA GLN A 156 2.12 15.42 -6.21
C GLN A 156 2.99 16.60 -6.63
N ALA A 157 2.43 17.81 -6.74
CA ALA A 157 3.18 19.01 -7.08
C ALA A 157 4.31 19.32 -6.07
N ILE A 158 4.08 19.05 -4.78
CA ILE A 158 5.10 19.24 -3.74
C ILE A 158 6.18 18.14 -3.83
N THR A 159 5.80 16.89 -3.99
CA THR A 159 6.74 15.75 -4.06
C THR A 159 7.62 15.83 -5.31
N GLU A 160 7.07 16.22 -6.45
CA GLU A 160 7.82 16.46 -7.69
C GLU A 160 8.85 17.58 -7.51
N ARG A 161 8.47 18.69 -6.88
CA ARG A 161 9.41 19.79 -6.58
C ARG A 161 10.55 19.36 -5.66
N ILE A 162 10.25 18.53 -4.66
CA ILE A 162 11.28 17.96 -3.77
C ILE A 162 12.23 17.05 -4.57
N ALA A 163 11.70 16.19 -5.44
CA ALA A 163 12.51 15.31 -6.27
C ALA A 163 13.45 16.10 -7.21
N ILE A 164 12.92 17.12 -7.89
CA ILE A 164 13.72 18.00 -8.78
C ILE A 164 14.81 18.71 -7.99
N LYS A 165 14.50 19.27 -6.81
CA LYS A 165 15.50 19.94 -5.98
C LYS A 165 16.61 19.00 -5.52
N LYS A 166 16.28 17.76 -5.17
CA LYS A 166 17.29 16.75 -4.82
C LYS A 166 18.21 16.46 -5.99
N GLN A 167 17.66 16.23 -7.19
CA GLN A 167 18.45 16.02 -8.40
C GLN A 167 19.38 17.18 -8.71
N ILE A 168 18.91 18.43 -8.56
CA ILE A 168 19.74 19.62 -8.76
C ILE A 168 20.89 19.66 -7.73
N ASN A 169 20.60 19.40 -6.47
CA ASN A 169 21.63 19.40 -5.42
C ASN A 169 22.68 18.29 -5.65
N ASP A 170 22.23 17.10 -6.03
CA ASP A 170 23.14 15.97 -6.34
C ASP A 170 24.05 16.30 -7.52
N ASN A 171 23.52 16.94 -8.58
CA ASN A 171 24.29 17.38 -9.73
C ASN A 171 25.26 18.52 -9.44
N LEU A 172 24.97 19.36 -8.44
CA LEU A 172 25.86 20.47 -8.01
C LEU A 172 26.96 19.99 -7.07
N ALA A 173 26.80 18.83 -6.45
CA ALA A 173 27.78 18.24 -5.52
C ALA A 173 28.74 17.26 -6.22
N ALA A 174 28.48 16.92 -7.48
CA ALA A 174 29.31 16.04 -8.33
C ALA A 174 30.33 16.85 -9.14
#